data_c662104ea6ea9fd899b1a461426770c5
#
_entry.id   c662104ea6ea9fd899b1a461426770c5
#
_cell.length_a   1.000
_cell.length_b   1.000
_cell.length_c   1.000
_cell.angle_alpha   90.00
_cell.angle_beta   90.00
_cell.angle_gamma   90.00
#
_symmetry.space_group_name_H-M   'P 1'
#
loop_
_entity.id
_entity.type
_entity.pdbx_description
1 polymer ?
#
loop_
_entity_poly.entity_id
_entity_poly.type
_entity_poly.pdbx_seq_one_letter_code
_entity_poly.pdbx_strand_id
1 'polypeptide(L)'
;LADKFMKLMKEGNVQSTRTHTTPWNELWVSAADRNGIAISFEGTWSWLMIHSTPIPDKGVLDLWSSEWLRVMKKYRNHPSIFFWTVNNEMKFYDLDADTERAKQKFRIVSDVVKDMRKTDPTRPVCFDSNYLHNKASKRFGDDFLKTVDDGDIDDNHAYYNWYDYSVFRFFNGEFQKQFKTPGRPLISQEMSTGYPNAETGHPTRSYQLIHQNPYSLIGYEAYDWGNPASFLNTQSFITGELAETLRRTNEQASGIMHFAYMTWFRQCYDHRNIQPYPTYYAMQRAMQPVLVSAELWGRNLYAGEKLHTRIYVVNDNEEGRDLKPMSLAWSIVDETNKVLASGTEQFPAVEYYGRKYIEPNIHMPSNLPADKVNVKLKLTLTESGVTLSQNEYGLLLARKEWN
;
A
#
# COMPACT_ATOMS: atom_id res chain seq x y z
N LEU A 1 4.04 -21.45 11.33
CA LEU A 1 3.79 -20.66 10.13
C LEU A 1 3.52 -19.19 10.51
N ALA A 2 2.56 -18.90 11.40
CA ALA A 2 2.21 -17.53 11.79
C ALA A 2 3.42 -16.71 12.26
N ASP A 3 4.22 -17.22 13.21
CA ASP A 3 5.43 -16.53 13.67
C ASP A 3 6.45 -16.28 12.54
N LYS A 4 6.58 -17.22 11.59
CA LYS A 4 7.47 -17.03 10.44
C LYS A 4 7.02 -15.87 9.56
N PHE A 5 5.72 -15.79 9.28
CA PHE A 5 5.18 -14.66 8.51
C PHE A 5 5.33 -13.32 9.24
N MET A 6 5.03 -13.25 10.53
CA MET A 6 5.18 -12.01 11.28
C MET A 6 6.65 -11.53 11.33
N LYS A 7 7.60 -12.46 11.43
CA LYS A 7 9.04 -12.14 11.32
C LYS A 7 9.40 -11.61 9.93
N LEU A 8 8.93 -12.27 8.87
CA LEU A 8 9.15 -11.80 7.49
C LEU A 8 8.51 -10.42 7.25
N MET A 9 7.33 -10.14 7.84
CA MET A 9 6.73 -8.82 7.79
C MET A 9 7.67 -7.77 8.41
N LYS A 10 8.16 -8.02 9.62
CA LYS A 10 9.07 -7.12 10.31
C LYS A 10 10.37 -6.92 9.55
N GLU A 11 10.98 -8.01 9.07
CA GLU A 11 12.19 -7.98 8.24
C GLU A 11 11.97 -7.23 6.91
N GLY A 12 10.74 -7.28 6.39
CA GLY A 12 10.31 -6.60 5.17
C GLY A 12 9.80 -5.17 5.35
N ASN A 13 10.00 -4.55 6.51
CA ASN A 13 9.46 -3.22 6.86
C ASN A 13 7.93 -3.12 6.81
N VAL A 14 7.22 -4.24 6.93
CA VAL A 14 5.77 -4.29 6.98
C VAL A 14 5.34 -4.25 8.44
N GLN A 15 4.83 -3.12 8.89
CA GLN A 15 4.46 -2.88 10.28
C GLN A 15 3.00 -3.20 10.59
N SER A 16 2.16 -3.28 9.57
CA SER A 16 0.73 -3.52 9.74
C SER A 16 0.15 -4.43 8.67
N THR A 17 -0.93 -5.10 9.01
CA THR A 17 -1.69 -5.97 8.10
C THR A 17 -3.18 -5.94 8.44
N ARG A 18 -3.98 -6.56 7.59
CA ARG A 18 -5.43 -6.65 7.73
C ARG A 18 -5.88 -8.09 7.66
N THR A 19 -6.92 -8.43 8.41
CA THR A 19 -7.56 -9.75 8.35
C THR A 19 -8.67 -9.74 7.31
N HIS A 20 -8.31 -9.74 6.04
CA HIS A 20 -9.28 -9.73 4.94
C HIS A 20 -9.87 -11.13 4.76
N THR A 21 -11.01 -11.26 4.72
CA THR A 21 -12.39 -10.87 5.02
C THR A 21 -12.93 -11.73 6.17
N THR A 22 -12.02 -12.23 6.98
CA THR A 22 -12.29 -13.23 8.01
C THR A 22 -11.44 -12.96 9.25
N PRO A 23 -11.99 -12.99 10.45
CA PRO A 23 -11.20 -12.88 11.67
C PRO A 23 -10.09 -13.94 11.72
N TRP A 24 -8.89 -13.53 12.09
CA TRP A 24 -7.80 -14.47 12.31
C TRP A 24 -8.01 -15.29 13.58
N ASN A 25 -7.44 -16.48 13.60
CA ASN A 25 -7.44 -17.30 14.82
C ASN A 25 -6.36 -16.84 15.80
N GLU A 26 -6.43 -17.36 17.02
CA GLU A 26 -5.55 -17.05 18.14
C GLU A 26 -4.06 -17.17 17.80
N LEU A 27 -3.67 -18.17 17.00
CA LEU A 27 -2.26 -18.40 16.67
C LEU A 27 -1.67 -17.24 15.86
N TRP A 28 -2.44 -16.67 14.93
CA TRP A 28 -2.01 -15.55 14.12
C TRP A 28 -1.97 -14.24 14.90
N VAL A 29 -3.01 -13.99 15.71
CA VAL A 29 -3.08 -12.76 16.52
C VAL A 29 -1.96 -12.75 17.57
N SER A 30 -1.76 -13.86 18.28
CA SER A 30 -0.66 -13.99 19.26
C SER A 30 0.73 -13.92 18.61
N ALA A 31 0.88 -14.37 17.36
CA ALA A 31 2.13 -14.20 16.62
C ALA A 31 2.38 -12.73 16.29
N ALA A 32 1.33 -11.98 15.91
CA ALA A 32 1.44 -10.54 15.68
C ALA A 32 1.82 -9.79 16.96
N ASP A 33 1.20 -10.12 18.11
CA ASP A 33 1.56 -9.56 19.42
C ASP A 33 3.05 -9.73 19.72
N ARG A 34 3.56 -10.97 19.58
CA ARG A 34 4.98 -11.26 19.88
C ARG A 34 5.96 -10.58 18.94
N ASN A 35 5.56 -10.28 17.72
CA ASN A 35 6.44 -9.68 16.71
C ASN A 35 6.21 -8.18 16.52
N GLY A 36 5.23 -7.58 17.19
CA GLY A 36 4.92 -6.15 17.08
C GLY A 36 4.34 -5.76 15.72
N ILE A 37 3.50 -6.62 15.13
CA ILE A 37 2.78 -6.31 13.88
C ILE A 37 1.36 -5.86 14.21
N ALA A 38 1.01 -4.66 13.77
CA ALA A 38 -0.32 -4.09 13.98
C ALA A 38 -1.36 -4.75 13.05
N ILE A 39 -2.57 -4.96 13.55
CA ILE A 39 -3.65 -5.61 12.79
C ILE A 39 -4.87 -4.67 12.69
N SER A 40 -5.30 -4.37 11.48
CA SER A 40 -6.68 -3.99 11.21
C SER A 40 -7.54 -5.25 11.26
N PHE A 41 -8.29 -5.40 12.33
CA PHE A 41 -9.06 -6.62 12.55
C PHE A 41 -10.46 -6.48 11.97
N GLU A 42 -10.75 -7.26 10.93
CA GLU A 42 -11.99 -7.18 10.18
C GLU A 42 -13.02 -8.18 10.66
N GLY A 43 -14.29 -7.78 10.55
CA GLY A 43 -15.44 -8.54 11.00
C GLY A 43 -15.79 -9.73 10.14
N THR A 44 -16.85 -10.41 10.58
CA THR A 44 -17.43 -11.57 9.91
C THR A 44 -18.39 -11.14 8.80
N TRP A 45 -18.70 -12.07 7.87
CA TRP A 45 -19.72 -11.93 6.84
C TRP A 45 -19.49 -10.77 5.89
N SER A 46 -18.35 -10.81 5.22
CA SER A 46 -17.97 -9.82 4.20
C SER A 46 -19.04 -9.62 3.16
N TRP A 47 -19.10 -8.37 2.67
CA TRP A 47 -20.08 -7.94 1.65
C TRP A 47 -21.56 -8.07 2.06
N LEU A 48 -21.84 -8.25 3.34
CA LEU A 48 -23.22 -8.19 3.82
C LEU A 48 -23.84 -6.84 3.43
N MET A 49 -25.02 -6.86 2.83
CA MET A 49 -25.72 -5.67 2.30
C MET A 49 -24.98 -4.93 1.17
N ILE A 50 -24.11 -5.63 0.41
CA ILE A 50 -23.35 -5.03 -0.68
C ILE A 50 -24.25 -4.33 -1.71
N HIS A 51 -23.80 -3.17 -2.23
CA HIS A 51 -24.43 -2.43 -3.32
C HIS A 51 -25.95 -2.27 -3.14
N SER A 52 -26.75 -2.62 -4.18
CA SER A 52 -28.21 -2.54 -4.20
C SER A 52 -28.92 -3.81 -3.69
N THR A 53 -28.22 -4.73 -3.02
CA THR A 53 -28.87 -5.91 -2.45
C THR A 53 -29.93 -5.53 -1.42
N PRO A 54 -30.96 -6.35 -1.22
CA PRO A 54 -31.94 -6.14 -0.16
C PRO A 54 -31.28 -6.10 1.22
N ILE A 55 -31.97 -5.48 2.17
CA ILE A 55 -31.58 -5.56 3.58
C ILE A 55 -31.93 -6.98 4.05
N PRO A 56 -30.98 -7.70 4.68
CA PRO A 56 -31.23 -9.03 5.23
C PRO A 56 -32.30 -9.00 6.33
N ASP A 57 -32.91 -10.15 6.57
CA ASP A 57 -33.86 -10.31 7.66
C ASP A 57 -33.23 -9.97 9.01
N LYS A 58 -34.05 -9.48 9.93
CA LYS A 58 -33.60 -9.08 11.26
C LYS A 58 -32.82 -10.18 11.99
N GLY A 59 -33.22 -11.44 11.87
CA GLY A 59 -32.50 -12.55 12.49
C GLY A 59 -31.06 -12.72 11.97
N VAL A 60 -30.84 -12.49 10.68
CA VAL A 60 -29.50 -12.52 10.07
C VAL A 60 -28.64 -11.36 10.58
N LEU A 61 -29.22 -10.15 10.66
CA LEU A 61 -28.54 -8.96 11.16
C LEU A 61 -28.18 -9.09 12.65
N ASP A 62 -29.09 -9.62 13.47
CA ASP A 62 -28.85 -9.87 14.89
C ASP A 62 -27.73 -10.90 15.09
N LEU A 63 -27.73 -11.97 14.28
CA LEU A 63 -26.68 -12.98 14.31
C LEU A 63 -25.32 -12.38 13.90
N TRP A 64 -25.24 -11.64 12.79
CA TRP A 64 -24.03 -10.96 12.35
C TRP A 64 -23.44 -10.04 13.43
N SER A 65 -24.28 -9.16 13.98
CA SER A 65 -23.87 -8.22 15.04
C SER A 65 -23.36 -8.98 16.28
N SER A 66 -24.14 -9.96 16.77
CA SER A 66 -23.78 -10.71 17.97
C SER A 66 -22.50 -11.52 17.80
N GLU A 67 -22.29 -12.15 16.64
CA GLU A 67 -21.03 -12.84 16.33
C GLU A 67 -19.84 -11.90 16.31
N TRP A 68 -20.00 -10.75 15.68
CA TRP A 68 -18.92 -9.76 15.60
C TRP A 68 -18.53 -9.28 17.00
N LEU A 69 -19.50 -8.91 17.84
CA LEU A 69 -19.24 -8.50 19.22
C LEU A 69 -18.65 -9.62 20.08
N ARG A 70 -19.00 -10.88 19.83
CA ARG A 70 -18.39 -12.04 20.48
C ARG A 70 -16.92 -12.19 20.10
N VAL A 71 -16.60 -12.02 18.82
CA VAL A 71 -15.21 -12.02 18.32
C VAL A 71 -14.42 -10.89 18.95
N MET A 72 -14.96 -9.67 18.99
CA MET A 72 -14.30 -8.52 19.64
C MET A 72 -14.01 -8.81 21.12
N LYS A 73 -14.98 -9.30 21.88
CA LYS A 73 -14.80 -9.65 23.31
C LYS A 73 -13.68 -10.66 23.51
N LYS A 74 -13.52 -11.61 22.57
CA LYS A 74 -12.44 -12.59 22.62
C LYS A 74 -11.07 -11.96 22.40
N TYR A 75 -10.95 -11.06 21.42
CA TYR A 75 -9.65 -10.57 20.94
C TYR A 75 -9.26 -9.17 21.42
N ARG A 76 -10.14 -8.41 22.06
CA ARG A 76 -9.87 -7.00 22.45
C ARG A 76 -8.67 -6.79 23.38
N ASN A 77 -8.15 -7.81 24.02
CA ASN A 77 -6.98 -7.71 24.88
C ASN A 77 -5.64 -7.93 24.14
N HIS A 78 -5.68 -8.21 22.84
CA HIS A 78 -4.46 -8.33 22.04
C HIS A 78 -3.91 -6.97 21.65
N PRO A 79 -2.67 -6.62 22.01
CA PRO A 79 -2.09 -5.31 21.72
C PRO A 79 -1.83 -5.09 20.23
N SER A 80 -1.68 -6.15 19.43
CA SER A 80 -1.52 -6.05 17.98
C SER A 80 -2.74 -5.49 17.26
N ILE A 81 -3.95 -5.66 17.79
CA ILE A 81 -5.15 -5.10 17.17
C ILE A 81 -5.17 -3.60 17.46
N PHE A 82 -4.96 -2.76 16.43
CA PHE A 82 -4.90 -1.32 16.64
C PHE A 82 -6.16 -0.58 16.20
N PHE A 83 -6.99 -1.18 15.33
CA PHE A 83 -8.37 -0.75 15.08
C PHE A 83 -9.25 -1.90 14.58
N TRP A 84 -10.56 -1.69 14.64
CA TRP A 84 -11.58 -2.62 14.18
C TRP A 84 -12.15 -2.15 12.85
N THR A 85 -12.33 -3.06 11.88
CA THR A 85 -12.99 -2.79 10.60
C THR A 85 -14.29 -3.60 10.54
N VAL A 86 -15.43 -2.91 10.38
CA VAL A 86 -16.74 -3.57 10.52
C VAL A 86 -16.99 -4.59 9.43
N ASN A 87 -16.70 -4.23 8.18
CA ASN A 87 -16.93 -5.10 7.03
C ASN A 87 -16.01 -4.73 5.86
N ASN A 88 -16.12 -5.46 4.73
CA ASN A 88 -15.37 -5.21 3.52
C ASN A 88 -16.26 -4.79 2.36
N GLU A 89 -15.98 -3.61 1.78
CA GLU A 89 -16.53 -3.14 0.51
C GLU A 89 -18.05 -3.32 0.37
N MET A 90 -18.81 -3.02 1.40
CA MET A 90 -20.28 -3.01 1.30
C MET A 90 -20.74 -2.04 0.22
N LYS A 91 -20.08 -0.90 0.06
CA LYS A 91 -20.28 0.07 -1.04
C LYS A 91 -21.74 0.48 -1.31
N PHE A 92 -22.68 0.17 -0.42
CA PHE A 92 -24.06 0.63 -0.56
C PHE A 92 -24.13 2.16 -0.49
N TYR A 93 -23.24 2.77 0.26
CA TYR A 93 -23.11 4.22 0.38
C TYR A 93 -22.73 4.90 -0.94
N ASP A 94 -22.09 4.19 -1.87
CA ASP A 94 -21.71 4.68 -3.20
C ASP A 94 -22.63 4.17 -4.30
N LEU A 95 -23.03 2.90 -4.25
CA LEU A 95 -23.55 2.15 -5.39
C LEU A 95 -25.02 1.69 -5.26
N ASP A 96 -25.66 1.84 -4.09
CA ASP A 96 -27.10 1.55 -3.99
C ASP A 96 -27.90 2.69 -4.63
N ALA A 97 -28.64 2.37 -5.70
CA ALA A 97 -29.46 3.35 -6.41
C ALA A 97 -30.64 3.87 -5.56
N ASP A 98 -31.12 3.09 -4.59
CA ASP A 98 -32.17 3.49 -3.65
C ASP A 98 -31.55 4.18 -2.44
N THR A 99 -31.66 5.50 -2.40
CA THR A 99 -31.08 6.33 -1.34
C THR A 99 -31.66 6.04 0.04
N GLU A 100 -32.96 5.75 0.14
CA GLU A 100 -33.59 5.46 1.44
C GLU A 100 -33.16 4.08 1.97
N ARG A 101 -33.04 3.08 1.11
CA ARG A 101 -32.48 1.79 1.47
C ARG A 101 -31.01 1.94 1.90
N ALA A 102 -30.21 2.73 1.18
CA ALA A 102 -28.84 3.02 1.56
C ALA A 102 -28.74 3.66 2.95
N LYS A 103 -29.59 4.64 3.28
CA LYS A 103 -29.67 5.25 4.61
C LYS A 103 -30.10 4.25 5.70
N GLN A 104 -31.01 3.31 5.38
CA GLN A 104 -31.38 2.26 6.32
C GLN A 104 -30.21 1.32 6.62
N LYS A 105 -29.48 0.87 5.58
CA LYS A 105 -28.24 0.08 5.75
C LYS A 105 -27.22 0.84 6.59
N PHE A 106 -27.08 2.14 6.33
CA PHE A 106 -26.17 2.99 7.10
C PHE A 106 -26.49 3.01 8.59
N ARG A 107 -27.77 3.14 8.95
CA ARG A 107 -28.21 3.08 10.35
C ARG A 107 -27.94 1.72 10.99
N ILE A 108 -28.19 0.62 10.26
CA ILE A 108 -27.90 -0.74 10.75
C ILE A 108 -26.41 -0.89 11.08
N VAL A 109 -25.51 -0.50 10.19
CA VAL A 109 -24.07 -0.59 10.43
C VAL A 109 -23.65 0.38 11.55
N SER A 110 -24.19 1.59 11.58
CA SER A 110 -23.94 2.57 12.64
C SER A 110 -24.29 2.03 14.03
N ASP A 111 -25.39 1.30 14.16
CA ASP A 111 -25.77 0.72 15.44
C ASP A 111 -24.78 -0.38 15.88
N VAL A 112 -24.26 -1.16 14.94
CA VAL A 112 -23.17 -2.10 15.23
C VAL A 112 -21.89 -1.35 15.68
N VAL A 113 -21.53 -0.24 15.02
CA VAL A 113 -20.37 0.60 15.45
C VAL A 113 -20.57 1.11 16.87
N LYS A 114 -21.74 1.61 17.22
CA LYS A 114 -22.04 2.05 18.60
C LYS A 114 -21.88 0.94 19.64
N ASP A 115 -22.31 -0.28 19.30
CA ASP A 115 -22.14 -1.44 20.19
C ASP A 115 -20.67 -1.92 20.26
N MET A 116 -19.93 -1.79 19.16
CA MET A 116 -18.49 -2.01 19.15
C MET A 116 -17.77 -1.05 20.11
N ARG A 117 -18.11 0.24 20.10
CA ARG A 117 -17.53 1.23 21.01
C ARG A 117 -17.83 0.95 22.49
N LYS A 118 -19.01 0.39 22.79
CA LYS A 118 -19.31 -0.09 24.16
C LYS A 118 -18.48 -1.31 24.56
N THR A 119 -18.17 -2.18 23.57
CA THR A 119 -17.42 -3.40 23.80
C THR A 119 -15.91 -3.15 23.93
N ASP A 120 -15.39 -2.22 23.13
CA ASP A 120 -14.00 -1.73 23.19
C ASP A 120 -13.96 -0.21 22.93
N PRO A 121 -13.95 0.60 23.97
CA PRO A 121 -13.88 2.06 23.84
C PRO A 121 -12.46 2.59 23.56
N THR A 122 -11.46 1.72 23.47
CA THR A 122 -10.04 2.10 23.42
C THR A 122 -9.47 2.20 22.01
N ARG A 123 -10.15 1.62 21.02
CA ARG A 123 -9.66 1.52 19.64
C ARG A 123 -10.58 2.23 18.65
N PRO A 124 -9.99 2.85 17.61
CA PRO A 124 -10.76 3.40 16.50
C PRO A 124 -11.54 2.31 15.75
N VAL A 125 -12.58 2.74 15.04
CA VAL A 125 -13.41 1.89 14.17
C VAL A 125 -13.36 2.42 12.75
N CYS A 126 -13.07 1.56 11.79
CA CYS A 126 -13.29 1.78 10.37
C CYS A 126 -14.68 1.24 10.00
N PHE A 127 -15.55 2.11 9.47
CA PHE A 127 -16.95 1.80 9.18
C PHE A 127 -17.09 0.68 8.15
N ASP A 128 -16.29 0.73 7.12
CA ASP A 128 -16.18 -0.29 6.07
C ASP A 128 -14.83 -0.13 5.37
N SER A 129 -14.20 -1.21 5.00
CA SER A 129 -13.02 -1.14 4.15
C SER A 129 -13.39 -0.58 2.78
N ASN A 130 -12.71 0.48 2.37
CA ASN A 130 -13.01 1.35 1.21
C ASN A 130 -14.14 2.38 1.44
N TYR A 131 -14.36 2.84 2.68
CA TYR A 131 -15.31 3.89 3.01
C TYR A 131 -14.65 5.27 3.14
N LEU A 132 -15.27 6.29 2.57
CA LEU A 132 -14.85 7.69 2.65
C LEU A 132 -16.01 8.58 3.12
N HIS A 133 -15.84 9.20 4.28
CA HIS A 133 -16.83 10.11 4.88
C HIS A 133 -17.26 11.23 3.91
N ASN A 134 -16.30 11.90 3.27
CA ASN A 134 -16.60 13.00 2.33
C ASN A 134 -17.47 12.58 1.14
N LYS A 135 -17.33 11.34 0.65
CA LYS A 135 -18.24 10.82 -0.40
C LYS A 135 -19.64 10.61 0.13
N ALA A 136 -19.74 10.01 1.31
CA ALA A 136 -21.04 9.80 1.97
C ALA A 136 -21.74 11.13 2.30
N SER A 137 -20.99 12.14 2.81
CA SER A 137 -21.48 13.49 3.06
C SER A 137 -22.04 14.15 1.80
N LYS A 138 -21.34 14.09 0.68
CA LYS A 138 -21.82 14.62 -0.61
C LYS A 138 -23.12 13.96 -1.08
N ARG A 139 -23.30 12.69 -0.78
CA ARG A 139 -24.46 11.92 -1.22
C ARG A 139 -25.68 12.07 -0.29
N PHE A 140 -25.47 11.97 1.01
CA PHE A 140 -26.57 11.89 2.00
C PHE A 140 -26.78 13.21 2.75
N GLY A 141 -25.83 14.12 2.70
CA GLY A 141 -25.82 15.39 3.44
C GLY A 141 -25.26 15.22 4.87
N ASP A 142 -24.63 16.29 5.35
CA ASP A 142 -24.03 16.32 6.69
C ASP A 142 -25.03 16.12 7.81
N ASP A 143 -26.28 16.60 7.62
CA ASP A 143 -27.33 16.44 8.63
C ASP A 143 -27.71 14.97 8.84
N PHE A 144 -27.70 14.16 7.78
CA PHE A 144 -27.88 12.72 7.92
C PHE A 144 -26.68 12.11 8.65
N LEU A 145 -25.46 12.44 8.25
CA LEU A 145 -24.25 11.85 8.84
C LEU A 145 -24.11 12.19 10.34
N LYS A 146 -24.58 13.34 10.79
CA LYS A 146 -24.65 13.67 12.23
C LYS A 146 -25.56 12.73 13.03
N THR A 147 -26.46 12.00 12.40
CA THR A 147 -27.39 11.06 13.07
C THR A 147 -26.86 9.64 13.20
N VAL A 148 -25.75 9.34 12.57
CA VAL A 148 -25.13 8.01 12.49
C VAL A 148 -23.69 8.04 12.99
N ASP A 149 -23.17 6.90 13.39
CA ASP A 149 -21.75 6.71 13.68
C ASP A 149 -21.10 5.99 12.49
N ASP A 150 -20.32 6.69 11.72
CA ASP A 150 -19.63 6.19 10.53
C ASP A 150 -18.14 5.92 10.77
N GLY A 151 -17.79 5.67 12.02
CA GLY A 151 -16.42 5.33 12.40
C GLY A 151 -15.47 6.51 12.45
N ASP A 152 -14.19 6.24 12.58
CA ASP A 152 -13.12 7.23 12.80
C ASP A 152 -12.15 7.34 11.63
N ILE A 153 -12.09 6.34 10.76
CA ILE A 153 -11.06 6.14 9.76
C ILE A 153 -11.68 6.16 8.36
N ASP A 154 -11.09 6.92 7.46
CA ASP A 154 -11.38 6.85 6.02
C ASP A 154 -10.41 5.87 5.36
N ASP A 155 -10.94 5.04 4.46
CA ASP A 155 -10.20 4.03 3.74
C ASP A 155 -10.46 4.11 2.23
N ASN A 156 -9.38 4.04 1.45
CA ASN A 156 -9.45 4.01 -0.01
C ASN A 156 -8.58 2.89 -0.57
N HIS A 157 -9.20 1.95 -1.27
CA HIS A 157 -8.48 0.87 -1.94
C HIS A 157 -7.71 1.40 -3.15
N ALA A 158 -6.37 1.32 -3.10
CA ALA A 158 -5.47 1.91 -4.08
C ALA A 158 -4.98 0.87 -5.10
N TYR A 159 -5.86 0.42 -5.97
CA TYR A 159 -5.54 -0.51 -7.07
C TYR A 159 -5.13 0.23 -8.34
N TYR A 160 -4.17 1.14 -8.23
CA TYR A 160 -3.72 1.94 -9.34
C TYR A 160 -2.59 1.27 -10.09
N ASN A 161 -2.56 1.51 -11.39
CA ASN A 161 -1.49 1.10 -12.26
C ASN A 161 -0.54 2.26 -12.52
N TRP A 162 0.70 1.94 -12.84
CA TRP A 162 1.65 2.93 -13.32
C TRP A 162 1.10 3.59 -14.59
N TYR A 163 1.13 4.92 -14.64
CA TYR A 163 0.54 5.74 -15.71
C TYR A 163 -0.98 5.61 -15.90
N ASP A 164 -1.69 4.98 -15.00
CA ASP A 164 -3.14 5.00 -15.02
C ASP A 164 -3.65 6.42 -14.71
N TYR A 165 -4.72 6.82 -15.39
CA TYR A 165 -5.41 8.07 -15.12
C TYR A 165 -5.81 8.23 -13.64
N SER A 166 -6.15 7.14 -12.98
CA SER A 166 -6.46 7.12 -11.55
C SER A 166 -5.25 7.49 -10.69
N VAL A 167 -4.02 7.11 -11.07
CA VAL A 167 -2.80 7.56 -10.39
C VAL A 167 -2.66 9.07 -10.47
N PHE A 168 -2.79 9.66 -11.66
CA PHE A 168 -2.74 11.11 -11.83
C PHE A 168 -3.83 11.84 -11.05
N ARG A 169 -5.05 11.31 -11.07
CA ARG A 169 -6.16 11.88 -10.28
C ARG A 169 -5.91 11.79 -8.80
N PHE A 170 -5.41 10.66 -8.31
CA PHE A 170 -5.15 10.44 -6.89
C PHE A 170 -4.05 11.36 -6.34
N PHE A 171 -3.06 11.68 -7.17
CA PHE A 171 -1.94 12.55 -6.79
C PHE A 171 -2.13 14.02 -7.17
N ASN A 172 -3.21 14.35 -7.85
CA ASN A 172 -3.60 15.73 -8.03
C ASN A 172 -4.13 16.27 -6.69
N GLY A 173 -3.56 17.37 -6.18
CA GLY A 173 -3.94 17.95 -4.89
C GLY A 173 -5.44 18.28 -4.76
N GLU A 174 -6.11 18.63 -5.86
CA GLU A 174 -7.56 18.85 -5.89
C GLU A 174 -8.34 17.54 -5.68
N PHE A 175 -7.84 16.43 -6.23
CA PHE A 175 -8.44 15.12 -6.02
C PHE A 175 -8.26 14.65 -4.57
N GLN A 176 -7.09 14.84 -4.00
CA GLN A 176 -6.83 14.52 -2.58
C GLN A 176 -7.76 15.30 -1.65
N LYS A 177 -7.98 16.61 -1.90
CA LYS A 177 -8.93 17.41 -1.14
C LYS A 177 -10.37 16.86 -1.16
N GLN A 178 -10.74 16.11 -2.19
CA GLN A 178 -12.06 15.51 -2.29
C GLN A 178 -12.24 14.27 -1.41
N PHE A 179 -11.15 13.58 -1.08
CA PHE A 179 -11.17 12.32 -0.32
C PHE A 179 -10.86 12.51 1.16
N LYS A 180 -10.04 13.48 1.51
CA LYS A 180 -9.72 13.71 2.91
C LYS A 180 -10.84 14.40 3.66
N THR A 181 -11.24 13.80 4.75
CA THR A 181 -12.04 14.45 5.78
C THR A 181 -11.12 15.07 6.83
N PRO A 182 -11.22 16.37 7.11
CA PRO A 182 -10.43 16.99 8.17
C PRO A 182 -10.59 16.26 9.50
N GLY A 183 -9.47 15.97 10.17
CA GLY A 183 -9.47 15.28 11.46
C GLY A 183 -9.64 13.76 11.41
N ARG A 184 -9.83 13.16 10.22
CA ARG A 184 -9.89 11.69 10.06
C ARG A 184 -8.61 11.19 9.38
N PRO A 185 -7.94 10.15 9.90
CA PRO A 185 -6.86 9.51 9.17
C PRO A 185 -7.39 8.85 7.90
N LEU A 186 -6.66 9.03 6.81
CA LEU A 186 -6.91 8.35 5.53
C LEU A 186 -5.89 7.24 5.35
N ILE A 187 -6.35 6.01 5.20
CA ILE A 187 -5.51 4.83 4.94
C ILE A 187 -5.87 4.16 3.63
N SER A 188 -4.99 3.28 3.16
CA SER A 188 -5.32 2.30 2.13
C SER A 188 -5.14 0.91 2.72
N GLN A 189 -6.25 0.21 2.97
CA GLN A 189 -6.23 -1.17 3.46
C GLN A 189 -6.03 -2.20 2.35
N GLU A 190 -6.10 -1.77 1.09
CA GLU A 190 -5.79 -2.60 -0.06
C GLU A 190 -5.06 -1.79 -1.11
N MET A 191 -3.84 -2.17 -1.40
CA MET A 191 -2.98 -1.52 -2.38
C MET A 191 -2.34 -2.55 -3.29
N SER A 192 -2.40 -2.32 -4.59
CA SER A 192 -1.79 -3.14 -5.63
C SER A 192 -2.20 -4.61 -5.57
N THR A 193 -2.14 -5.29 -6.67
CA THR A 193 -2.44 -6.72 -6.74
C THR A 193 -1.55 -7.44 -7.75
N GLY A 194 -1.44 -8.70 -7.51
CA GLY A 194 -0.93 -9.74 -8.36
C GLY A 194 -1.00 -11.02 -7.55
N TYR A 195 -1.51 -12.07 -8.16
CA TYR A 195 -1.73 -13.34 -7.47
C TYR A 195 -0.90 -14.43 -8.12
N PRO A 196 0.42 -14.49 -7.86
CA PRO A 196 1.24 -15.60 -8.31
C PRO A 196 0.83 -16.89 -7.58
N ASN A 197 0.91 -17.98 -8.30
CA ASN A 197 0.79 -19.30 -7.72
C ASN A 197 1.93 -19.54 -6.73
N ALA A 198 1.61 -20.07 -5.56
CA ALA A 198 2.57 -20.28 -4.47
C ALA A 198 3.68 -21.29 -4.77
N GLU A 199 3.53 -22.12 -5.80
CA GLU A 199 4.54 -23.12 -6.19
C GLU A 199 5.33 -22.72 -7.43
N THR A 200 4.64 -22.18 -8.42
CA THR A 200 5.20 -21.96 -9.76
C THR A 200 5.53 -20.50 -10.06
N GLY A 201 4.91 -19.54 -9.37
CA GLY A 201 5.04 -18.11 -9.63
C GLY A 201 4.21 -17.60 -10.81
N HIS A 202 3.50 -18.45 -11.53
CA HIS A 202 2.58 -18.02 -12.59
C HIS A 202 1.37 -17.30 -12.01
N PRO A 203 0.75 -16.35 -12.75
CA PRO A 203 -0.50 -15.75 -12.32
C PRO A 203 -1.60 -16.79 -12.16
N THR A 204 -2.38 -16.68 -11.11
CA THR A 204 -3.53 -17.57 -10.89
C THR A 204 -4.67 -17.24 -11.83
N ARG A 205 -5.29 -18.23 -12.43
CA ARG A 205 -6.39 -18.05 -13.40
C ARG A 205 -7.63 -17.42 -12.78
N SER A 206 -7.90 -17.69 -11.51
CA SER A 206 -9.09 -17.20 -10.83
C SER A 206 -9.22 -15.67 -10.81
N TYR A 207 -8.08 -14.96 -10.86
CA TYR A 207 -8.04 -13.50 -10.80
C TYR A 207 -7.54 -12.86 -12.11
N GLN A 208 -7.52 -13.62 -13.21
CA GLN A 208 -6.97 -13.18 -14.49
C GLN A 208 -7.60 -11.89 -15.02
N LEU A 209 -8.90 -11.72 -14.84
CA LEU A 209 -9.65 -10.56 -15.30
C LEU A 209 -9.86 -9.48 -14.23
N ILE A 210 -9.48 -9.77 -12.99
CA ILE A 210 -9.71 -8.89 -11.84
C ILE A 210 -8.39 -8.73 -11.10
N HIS A 211 -7.97 -7.50 -10.85
CA HIS A 211 -6.86 -7.19 -9.95
C HIS A 211 -5.49 -7.80 -10.31
N GLN A 212 -5.22 -8.05 -11.58
CA GLN A 212 -3.89 -8.45 -12.04
C GLN A 212 -3.15 -7.24 -12.65
N ASN A 213 -2.60 -6.39 -11.79
CA ASN A 213 -1.90 -5.17 -12.21
C ASN A 213 -0.79 -5.41 -13.27
N PRO A 214 0.00 -6.50 -13.23
CA PRO A 214 0.99 -6.75 -14.27
C PRO A 214 0.42 -6.78 -15.70
N TYR A 215 -0.79 -7.31 -15.89
CA TYR A 215 -1.43 -7.34 -17.20
C TYR A 215 -1.64 -5.93 -17.80
N SER A 216 -1.95 -4.94 -16.97
CA SER A 216 -2.17 -3.58 -17.46
C SER A 216 -0.91 -2.91 -18.00
N LEU A 217 0.28 -3.37 -17.59
CA LEU A 217 1.56 -2.83 -18.03
C LEU A 217 2.17 -3.60 -19.21
N ILE A 218 2.14 -4.94 -19.17
CA ILE A 218 2.79 -5.80 -20.17
C ILE A 218 1.82 -6.66 -20.98
N GLY A 219 0.51 -6.45 -20.82
CA GLY A 219 -0.51 -7.17 -21.57
C GLY A 219 -0.46 -8.69 -21.35
N TYR A 220 -0.66 -9.44 -22.43
CA TYR A 220 -0.71 -10.91 -22.35
C TYR A 220 0.61 -11.57 -21.96
N GLU A 221 1.74 -10.88 -22.04
CA GLU A 221 3.02 -11.39 -21.54
C GLU A 221 2.96 -11.70 -20.04
N ALA A 222 2.09 -11.03 -19.26
CA ALA A 222 1.83 -11.34 -17.86
C ALA A 222 1.34 -12.78 -17.64
N TYR A 223 0.80 -13.43 -18.68
CA TYR A 223 0.27 -14.80 -18.61
C TYR A 223 1.12 -15.82 -19.36
N ASP A 224 2.36 -15.46 -19.71
CA ASP A 224 3.30 -16.41 -20.31
C ASP A 224 3.69 -17.49 -19.29
N TRP A 225 3.15 -18.70 -19.50
CA TRP A 225 3.43 -19.85 -18.64
C TRP A 225 4.86 -20.38 -18.80
N GLY A 226 5.54 -20.02 -19.87
CA GLY A 226 6.95 -20.33 -20.08
C GLY A 226 7.89 -19.40 -19.29
N ASN A 227 7.43 -18.22 -18.93
CA ASN A 227 8.25 -17.19 -18.28
C ASN A 227 7.52 -16.47 -17.12
N PRO A 228 7.36 -17.11 -15.95
CA PRO A 228 6.72 -16.46 -14.79
C PRO A 228 7.47 -15.24 -14.29
N ALA A 229 8.75 -15.06 -14.65
CA ALA A 229 9.55 -13.92 -14.24
C ALA A 229 9.00 -12.59 -14.79
N SER A 230 8.42 -12.57 -16.00
CA SER A 230 7.79 -11.36 -16.55
C SER A 230 6.66 -10.86 -15.64
N PHE A 231 5.78 -11.77 -15.19
CA PHE A 231 4.72 -11.42 -14.25
C PHE A 231 5.27 -10.96 -12.90
N LEU A 232 6.18 -11.75 -12.29
CA LEU A 232 6.71 -11.47 -10.94
C LEU A 232 7.51 -10.16 -10.89
N ASN A 233 8.33 -9.89 -11.91
CA ASN A 233 9.10 -8.64 -11.97
C ASN A 233 8.20 -7.42 -12.19
N THR A 234 7.17 -7.56 -13.02
CA THR A 234 6.21 -6.47 -13.26
C THR A 234 5.36 -6.19 -12.03
N GLN A 235 4.90 -7.23 -11.33
CA GLN A 235 4.22 -7.06 -10.04
C GLN A 235 5.12 -6.34 -9.03
N SER A 236 6.37 -6.77 -8.93
CA SER A 236 7.38 -6.14 -8.06
C SER A 236 7.55 -4.66 -8.38
N PHE A 237 7.69 -4.32 -9.66
CA PHE A 237 7.83 -2.96 -10.14
C PHE A 237 6.62 -2.10 -9.77
N ILE A 238 5.41 -2.51 -10.19
CA ILE A 238 4.19 -1.72 -9.96
C ILE A 238 3.93 -1.54 -8.46
N THR A 239 4.07 -2.61 -7.68
CA THR A 239 3.77 -2.56 -6.23
C THR A 239 4.75 -1.66 -5.48
N GLY A 240 6.04 -1.76 -5.78
CA GLY A 240 7.06 -0.90 -5.18
C GLY A 240 6.89 0.57 -5.58
N GLU A 241 6.70 0.86 -6.86
CA GLU A 241 6.49 2.23 -7.36
C GLU A 241 5.22 2.86 -6.78
N LEU A 242 4.13 2.10 -6.68
CA LEU A 242 2.89 2.61 -6.10
C LEU A 242 3.08 2.94 -4.61
N ALA A 243 3.73 2.06 -3.84
CA ALA A 243 4.02 2.32 -2.44
C ALA A 243 4.90 3.57 -2.24
N GLU A 244 5.98 3.69 -3.01
CA GLU A 244 6.84 4.88 -2.96
C GLU A 244 6.08 6.15 -3.36
N THR A 245 5.25 6.07 -4.41
CA THR A 245 4.46 7.21 -4.89
C THR A 245 3.44 7.66 -3.84
N LEU A 246 2.73 6.73 -3.19
CA LEU A 246 1.81 7.04 -2.09
C LEU A 246 2.55 7.74 -0.93
N ARG A 247 3.74 7.29 -0.58
CA ARG A 247 4.56 7.90 0.48
C ARG A 247 5.12 9.27 0.09
N ARG A 248 5.52 9.46 -1.19
CA ARG A 248 6.02 10.76 -1.68
C ARG A 248 4.94 11.85 -1.72
N THR A 249 3.74 11.49 -2.16
CA THR A 249 2.76 12.47 -2.64
C THR A 249 1.54 12.61 -1.77
N ASN A 250 1.22 11.59 -0.97
CA ASN A 250 0.02 11.62 -0.15
C ASN A 250 0.30 12.17 1.26
N GLU A 251 0.29 13.50 1.39
CA GLU A 251 0.41 14.19 2.69
C GLU A 251 -0.67 13.79 3.71
N GLN A 252 -1.63 13.00 3.28
CA GLN A 252 -2.84 12.79 4.01
C GLN A 252 -3.08 11.31 4.32
N ALA A 253 -2.35 10.38 3.65
CA ALA A 253 -2.43 8.97 3.97
C ALA A 253 -1.61 8.67 5.22
N SER A 254 -2.29 8.10 6.20
CA SER A 254 -1.69 7.70 7.48
C SER A 254 -1.16 6.27 7.46
N GLY A 255 -1.43 5.49 6.42
CA GLY A 255 -0.97 4.12 6.31
C GLY A 255 -1.31 3.44 4.99
N ILE A 256 -0.53 2.42 4.67
CA ILE A 256 -0.67 1.60 3.46
C ILE A 256 -0.59 0.13 3.88
N MET A 257 -1.61 -0.65 3.53
CA MET A 257 -1.60 -2.10 3.61
C MET A 257 -1.78 -2.67 2.22
N HIS A 258 -1.08 -3.76 1.92
CA HIS A 258 -1.16 -4.34 0.59
C HIS A 258 -2.05 -5.56 0.55
N PHE A 259 -2.54 -5.84 -0.63
CA PHE A 259 -3.40 -6.97 -0.92
C PHE A 259 -2.72 -7.90 -1.94
N ALA A 260 -2.25 -9.08 -1.54
CA ALA A 260 -2.26 -9.66 -0.21
C ALA A 260 -0.86 -10.20 0.10
N TYR A 261 -0.41 -10.00 1.33
CA TYR A 261 0.98 -10.29 1.73
C TYR A 261 1.43 -11.73 1.45
N MET A 262 0.58 -12.74 1.72
CA MET A 262 0.94 -14.13 1.47
C MET A 262 1.25 -14.45 0.01
N THR A 263 0.73 -13.69 -0.94
CA THR A 263 1.00 -13.89 -2.36
C THR A 263 2.41 -13.45 -2.80
N TRP A 264 3.18 -12.85 -1.91
CA TRP A 264 4.57 -12.46 -2.16
C TRP A 264 5.57 -13.58 -1.92
N PHE A 265 5.08 -14.79 -1.64
CA PHE A 265 5.94 -15.90 -1.27
C PHE A 265 5.62 -17.16 -2.04
N ARG A 266 6.69 -17.82 -2.49
CA ARG A 266 6.65 -19.19 -2.95
C ARG A 266 6.56 -20.11 -1.73
N GLN A 267 5.83 -21.21 -1.85
CA GLN A 267 5.62 -22.21 -0.80
C GLN A 267 5.11 -21.61 0.53
N CYS A 268 4.21 -20.65 0.41
CA CYS A 268 3.71 -19.87 1.54
C CYS A 268 2.97 -20.69 2.62
N TYR A 269 2.62 -21.94 2.35
CA TYR A 269 2.00 -22.86 3.31
C TYR A 269 3.01 -23.79 4.01
N ASP A 270 4.28 -23.79 3.58
CA ASP A 270 5.35 -24.56 4.23
C ASP A 270 6.36 -23.63 4.90
N HIS A 271 6.25 -23.50 6.22
CA HIS A 271 7.09 -22.59 7.02
C HIS A 271 8.60 -22.86 6.92
N ARG A 272 9.02 -24.06 6.46
CA ARG A 272 10.43 -24.43 6.29
C ARG A 272 11.00 -24.01 4.94
N ASN A 273 10.13 -23.96 3.91
CA ASN A 273 10.53 -23.74 2.53
C ASN A 273 10.00 -22.42 1.91
N ILE A 274 9.42 -21.56 2.75
CA ILE A 274 8.89 -20.27 2.30
C ILE A 274 10.00 -19.39 1.69
N GLN A 275 9.79 -18.90 0.47
CA GLN A 275 10.75 -18.10 -0.28
C GLN A 275 10.08 -16.82 -0.81
N PRO A 276 10.69 -15.64 -0.57
CA PRO A 276 10.16 -14.39 -1.10
C PRO A 276 10.22 -14.30 -2.64
N TYR A 277 9.15 -13.80 -3.25
CA TYR A 277 9.15 -13.30 -4.62
C TYR A 277 9.74 -11.87 -4.69
N PRO A 278 10.10 -11.38 -5.89
CA PRO A 278 10.68 -10.04 -6.06
C PRO A 278 9.87 -8.91 -5.40
N THR A 279 8.54 -9.04 -5.34
CA THR A 279 7.62 -8.07 -4.71
C THR A 279 7.94 -7.82 -3.23
N TYR A 280 8.34 -8.85 -2.49
CA TYR A 280 8.75 -8.69 -1.09
C TYR A 280 9.92 -7.71 -0.95
N TYR A 281 10.95 -7.86 -1.78
CA TYR A 281 12.13 -6.99 -1.72
C TYR A 281 11.85 -5.56 -2.22
N ALA A 282 10.97 -5.41 -3.22
CA ALA A 282 10.54 -4.09 -3.66
C ALA A 282 9.79 -3.34 -2.55
N MET A 283 8.90 -4.03 -1.84
CA MET A 283 8.19 -3.45 -0.72
C MET A 283 9.10 -3.19 0.48
N GLN A 284 10.06 -4.08 0.76
CA GLN A 284 11.06 -3.84 1.81
C GLN A 284 11.81 -2.52 1.56
N ARG A 285 12.18 -2.23 0.32
CA ARG A 285 12.80 -0.94 -0.04
C ARG A 285 11.83 0.22 0.06
N ALA A 286 10.63 0.07 -0.50
CA ALA A 286 9.62 1.13 -0.53
C ALA A 286 9.10 1.52 0.87
N MET A 287 9.15 0.58 1.83
CA MET A 287 8.63 0.76 3.20
C MET A 287 9.72 0.99 4.24
N GLN A 288 10.95 1.33 3.85
CA GLN A 288 11.99 1.75 4.81
C GLN A 288 11.47 2.89 5.70
N PRO A 289 11.74 2.89 7.01
CA PRO A 289 11.31 3.96 7.92
C PRO A 289 11.75 5.35 7.47
N VAL A 290 13.00 5.49 7.05
CA VAL A 290 13.44 6.64 6.25
C VAL A 290 13.53 6.18 4.81
N LEU A 291 12.82 6.82 3.90
CA LEU A 291 12.80 6.46 2.50
C LEU A 291 13.45 7.54 1.64
N VAL A 292 14.50 7.19 0.89
CA VAL A 292 14.98 7.99 -0.25
C VAL A 292 14.31 7.47 -1.52
N SER A 293 13.63 8.33 -2.28
CA SER A 293 12.81 7.92 -3.42
C SER A 293 12.89 8.89 -4.58
N ALA A 294 13.18 8.37 -5.79
CA ALA A 294 13.19 9.15 -7.02
C ALA A 294 11.83 9.13 -7.71
N GLU A 295 11.33 10.29 -8.10
CA GLU A 295 10.13 10.44 -8.93
C GLU A 295 10.53 10.33 -10.41
N LEU A 296 10.35 9.15 -10.99
CA LEU A 296 10.77 8.85 -12.35
C LEU A 296 9.56 8.66 -13.28
N TRP A 297 9.24 9.67 -14.08
CA TRP A 297 8.18 9.63 -15.10
C TRP A 297 8.63 8.97 -16.40
N GLY A 298 9.93 8.97 -16.69
CA GLY A 298 10.56 8.31 -17.82
C GLY A 298 11.80 7.55 -17.37
N ARG A 299 12.00 6.35 -17.93
CA ARG A 299 13.14 5.49 -17.60
C ARG A 299 14.01 5.17 -18.81
N ASN A 300 13.66 5.71 -19.96
CA ASN A 300 14.43 5.60 -21.21
C ASN A 300 15.05 6.97 -21.49
N LEU A 301 16.36 7.04 -21.58
CA LEU A 301 17.12 8.29 -21.68
C LEU A 301 18.22 8.17 -22.72
N TYR A 302 18.64 9.27 -23.31
CA TYR A 302 19.80 9.29 -24.18
C TYR A 302 21.12 9.52 -23.40
N ALA A 303 22.21 9.04 -23.98
CA ALA A 303 23.56 9.33 -23.49
C ALA A 303 23.78 10.84 -23.34
N GLY A 304 24.34 11.26 -22.19
CA GLY A 304 24.59 12.66 -21.87
C GLY A 304 23.35 13.48 -21.50
N GLU A 305 22.16 12.89 -21.51
CA GLU A 305 20.91 13.59 -21.14
C GLU A 305 20.88 13.86 -19.63
N LYS A 306 20.29 15.00 -19.25
CA LYS A 306 20.00 15.29 -17.83
C LYS A 306 18.78 14.50 -17.41
N LEU A 307 18.87 13.80 -16.28
CA LEU A 307 17.73 13.15 -15.64
C LEU A 307 16.87 14.22 -14.92
N HIS A 308 15.70 14.48 -15.46
CA HIS A 308 14.71 15.33 -14.81
C HIS A 308 13.95 14.51 -13.76
N THR A 309 14.32 14.68 -12.49
CA THR A 309 13.72 13.95 -11.37
C THR A 309 13.70 14.81 -10.11
N ARG A 310 12.73 14.52 -9.25
CA ARG A 310 12.76 14.93 -7.84
C ARG A 310 13.18 13.72 -7.02
N ILE A 311 14.12 13.93 -6.12
CA ILE A 311 14.48 12.91 -5.13
C ILE A 311 13.90 13.35 -3.80
N TYR A 312 13.00 12.54 -3.27
CA TYR A 312 12.32 12.75 -2.00
C TYR A 312 13.03 12.03 -0.88
N VAL A 313 12.93 12.59 0.32
CA VAL A 313 13.15 11.90 1.58
C VAL A 313 11.86 11.98 2.38
N VAL A 314 11.35 10.81 2.77
CA VAL A 314 10.19 10.65 3.65
C VAL A 314 10.68 10.17 5.00
N ASN A 315 10.29 10.85 6.07
CA ASN A 315 10.76 10.58 7.42
C ASN A 315 9.66 9.98 8.31
N ASP A 316 9.58 8.67 8.32
CA ASP A 316 8.70 7.89 9.21
C ASP A 316 9.55 7.07 10.20
N ASN A 317 10.70 7.62 10.65
CA ASN A 317 11.64 6.86 11.50
C ASN A 317 11.00 6.39 12.82
N GLU A 318 11.45 5.24 13.30
CA GLU A 318 10.91 4.60 14.50
C GLU A 318 11.23 5.34 15.81
N GLU A 319 12.21 6.26 15.77
CA GLU A 319 12.63 7.06 16.92
C GLU A 319 11.75 8.31 17.13
N GLY A 320 10.87 8.64 16.18
CA GLY A 320 10.00 9.81 16.22
C GLY A 320 10.76 11.14 16.16
N ARG A 321 11.93 11.19 15.51
CA ARG A 321 12.80 12.36 15.47
C ARG A 321 12.87 13.02 14.10
N ASP A 322 13.19 14.29 14.12
CA ASP A 322 13.60 15.03 12.93
C ASP A 322 14.94 14.50 12.39
N LEU A 323 15.09 14.49 11.06
CA LEU A 323 16.37 14.25 10.40
C LEU A 323 17.14 15.55 10.26
N LYS A 324 18.42 15.52 10.59
CA LYS A 324 19.36 16.64 10.35
C LYS A 324 19.70 16.74 8.86
N PRO A 325 20.41 17.80 8.41
CA PRO A 325 20.94 17.83 7.05
C PRO A 325 21.75 16.57 6.71
N MET A 326 21.51 16.04 5.51
CA MET A 326 22.00 14.74 5.05
C MET A 326 22.84 14.89 3.77
N SER A 327 23.60 13.85 3.46
CA SER A 327 24.28 13.68 2.18
C SER A 327 23.57 12.62 1.36
N LEU A 328 23.23 12.94 0.11
CA LEU A 328 22.68 12.04 -0.88
C LEU A 328 23.75 11.70 -1.92
N ALA A 329 24.28 10.50 -1.86
CA ALA A 329 25.13 9.97 -2.91
C ALA A 329 24.28 9.27 -3.98
N TRP A 330 24.60 9.52 -5.25
CA TRP A 330 23.98 8.81 -6.38
C TRP A 330 25.03 8.22 -7.31
N SER A 331 24.69 7.11 -7.95
CA SER A 331 25.54 6.51 -8.98
C SER A 331 24.68 5.84 -10.07
N ILE A 332 25.18 5.93 -11.31
CA ILE A 332 24.67 5.15 -12.45
C ILE A 332 25.63 3.98 -12.62
N VAL A 333 25.11 2.77 -12.51
CA VAL A 333 25.92 1.54 -12.65
C VAL A 333 25.36 0.66 -13.76
N ASP A 334 26.22 -0.06 -14.46
CA ASP A 334 25.83 -1.07 -15.43
C ASP A 334 25.44 -2.42 -14.75
N GLU A 335 25.07 -3.42 -15.56
CA GLU A 335 24.69 -4.75 -15.07
C GLU A 335 25.80 -5.48 -14.32
N THR A 336 27.07 -5.08 -14.51
CA THR A 336 28.23 -5.62 -13.79
C THR A 336 28.53 -4.86 -12.49
N ASN A 337 27.70 -3.87 -12.13
CA ASN A 337 27.91 -2.89 -11.05
C ASN A 337 29.12 -1.95 -11.25
N LYS A 338 29.64 -1.82 -12.47
CA LYS A 338 30.63 -0.80 -12.79
C LYS A 338 29.97 0.57 -12.77
N VAL A 339 30.58 1.51 -12.06
CA VAL A 339 30.12 2.90 -11.99
C VAL A 339 30.43 3.62 -13.31
N LEU A 340 29.42 4.15 -13.95
CA LEU A 340 29.51 4.91 -15.19
C LEU A 340 29.46 6.44 -14.93
N ALA A 341 28.71 6.85 -13.90
CA ALA A 341 28.65 8.22 -13.41
C ALA A 341 28.27 8.23 -11.92
N SER A 342 28.69 9.24 -11.19
CA SER A 342 28.32 9.39 -9.78
C SER A 342 28.41 10.85 -9.33
N GLY A 343 27.77 11.16 -8.21
CA GLY A 343 27.85 12.47 -7.58
C GLY A 343 27.25 12.44 -6.17
N THR A 344 27.29 13.60 -5.52
CA THR A 344 26.78 13.80 -4.18
C THR A 344 26.07 15.13 -4.10
N GLU A 345 24.90 15.16 -3.46
CA GLU A 345 24.09 16.35 -3.22
C GLU A 345 23.88 16.53 -1.72
N GLN A 346 23.70 17.78 -1.30
CA GLN A 346 23.25 18.06 0.07
C GLN A 346 21.74 17.99 0.13
N PHE A 347 21.22 17.32 1.16
CA PHE A 347 19.80 17.20 1.40
C PHE A 347 19.41 17.95 2.70
N PRO A 348 18.37 18.79 2.71
CA PRO A 348 17.98 19.54 3.90
C PRO A 348 17.45 18.64 5.01
N ALA A 349 17.36 19.17 6.22
CA ALA A 349 16.66 18.54 7.35
C ALA A 349 15.21 18.24 6.99
N VAL A 350 14.68 17.10 7.48
CA VAL A 350 13.30 16.66 7.27
C VAL A 350 12.65 16.37 8.62
N GLU A 351 11.55 17.04 8.91
CA GLU A 351 10.79 16.86 10.14
C GLU A 351 10.19 15.45 10.24
N TYR A 352 9.93 15.00 11.44
CA TYR A 352 9.22 13.73 11.68
C TYR A 352 7.83 13.77 11.03
N TYR A 353 7.42 12.69 10.40
CA TYR A 353 6.26 12.60 9.49
C TYR A 353 6.29 13.59 8.32
N GLY A 354 7.43 14.24 8.11
CA GLY A 354 7.64 15.15 7.01
C GLY A 354 8.22 14.48 5.76
N ARG A 355 8.18 15.23 4.67
CA ARG A 355 8.87 14.90 3.44
C ARG A 355 9.35 16.17 2.76
N LYS A 356 10.49 16.06 2.11
CA LYS A 356 11.06 17.11 1.28
C LYS A 356 11.66 16.48 0.03
N TYR A 357 11.90 17.29 -0.98
CA TYR A 357 12.62 16.85 -2.18
C TYR A 357 13.67 17.86 -2.59
N ILE A 358 14.61 17.38 -3.40
CA ILE A 358 15.55 18.20 -4.18
C ILE A 358 15.44 17.82 -5.65
N GLU A 359 15.86 18.71 -6.54
CA GLU A 359 16.03 18.46 -7.97
C GLU A 359 17.53 18.35 -8.27
N PRO A 360 18.11 17.14 -8.21
CA PRO A 360 19.54 16.96 -8.32
C PRO A 360 20.03 17.20 -9.76
N ASN A 361 21.32 17.53 -9.90
CA ASN A 361 21.93 17.68 -11.20
C ASN A 361 22.58 16.38 -11.68
N ILE A 362 21.76 15.39 -12.04
CA ILE A 362 22.21 14.10 -12.53
C ILE A 362 22.27 14.08 -14.05
N HIS A 363 23.45 13.82 -14.63
CA HIS A 363 23.64 13.60 -16.05
C HIS A 363 23.94 12.14 -16.34
N MET A 364 23.30 11.62 -17.40
CA MET A 364 23.61 10.28 -17.89
C MET A 364 25.02 10.25 -18.49
N PRO A 365 25.72 9.11 -18.43
CA PRO A 365 27.03 8.97 -19.05
C PRO A 365 26.95 9.25 -20.54
N SER A 366 27.89 10.04 -21.07
CA SER A 366 27.94 10.39 -22.51
C SER A 366 28.48 9.24 -23.36
N ASN A 367 29.35 8.41 -22.78
CA ASN A 367 29.94 7.24 -23.46
C ASN A 367 29.29 5.97 -22.96
N LEU A 368 28.59 5.26 -23.84
CA LEU A 368 27.97 3.98 -23.55
C LEU A 368 28.78 2.84 -24.20
N PRO A 369 28.90 1.67 -23.53
CA PRO A 369 29.61 0.50 -24.08
C PRO A 369 28.92 -0.16 -25.27
N ALA A 370 27.60 0.12 -25.46
CA ALA A 370 26.80 -0.37 -26.58
C ALA A 370 25.77 0.70 -26.99
N ASP A 371 25.04 0.46 -28.09
CA ASP A 371 24.03 1.40 -28.59
C ASP A 371 22.88 1.61 -27.59
N LYS A 372 22.53 0.56 -26.82
CA LYS A 372 21.67 0.67 -25.64
C LYS A 372 22.19 -0.20 -24.50
N VAL A 373 22.00 0.28 -23.28
CA VAL A 373 22.52 -0.34 -22.06
C VAL A 373 21.49 -0.22 -20.94
N ASN A 374 21.19 -1.31 -20.27
CA ASN A 374 20.47 -1.29 -19.01
C ASN A 374 21.40 -0.83 -17.91
N VAL A 375 20.96 0.14 -17.14
CA VAL A 375 21.71 0.66 -15.99
C VAL A 375 20.81 0.78 -14.78
N LYS A 376 21.41 0.97 -13.61
CA LYS A 376 20.66 1.31 -12.39
C LYS A 376 21.11 2.66 -11.87
N LEU A 377 20.15 3.50 -11.54
CA LEU A 377 20.35 4.64 -10.64
C LEU A 377 20.31 4.10 -9.21
N LYS A 378 21.43 4.20 -8.49
CA LYS A 378 21.50 3.86 -7.06
C LYS A 378 21.55 5.15 -6.24
N LEU A 379 20.79 5.18 -5.14
CA LEU A 379 20.73 6.27 -4.19
C LEU A 379 21.13 5.78 -2.81
N THR A 380 21.96 6.54 -2.11
CA THR A 380 22.32 6.30 -0.71
C THR A 380 22.22 7.60 0.07
N LEU A 381 21.37 7.60 1.09
CA LEU A 381 21.17 8.74 2.00
C LEU A 381 21.91 8.49 3.31
N THR A 382 22.73 9.45 3.73
CA THR A 382 23.49 9.37 4.97
C THR A 382 23.29 10.61 5.85
N GLU A 383 23.16 10.41 7.16
CA GLU A 383 23.18 11.46 8.19
C GLU A 383 24.37 11.25 9.10
N SER A 384 25.25 12.25 9.21
CA SER A 384 26.45 12.16 10.06
C SER A 384 27.29 10.90 9.84
N GLY A 385 27.39 10.42 8.60
CA GLY A 385 28.15 9.22 8.22
C GLY A 385 27.41 7.89 8.38
N VAL A 386 26.18 7.89 8.92
CA VAL A 386 25.34 6.70 9.05
C VAL A 386 24.37 6.61 7.88
N THR A 387 24.33 5.45 7.22
CA THR A 387 23.36 5.19 6.15
C THR A 387 21.96 5.05 6.73
N LEU A 388 21.05 5.92 6.29
CA LEU A 388 19.63 5.90 6.70
C LEU A 388 18.76 5.13 5.71
N SER A 389 19.05 5.25 4.40
CA SER A 389 18.20 4.69 3.36
C SER A 389 19.00 4.45 2.08
N GLN A 390 18.62 3.40 1.36
CA GLN A 390 19.15 3.08 0.03
C GLN A 390 18.03 2.69 -0.90
N ASN A 391 18.14 3.09 -2.18
CA ASN A 391 17.17 2.69 -3.21
C ASN A 391 17.84 2.52 -4.56
N GLU A 392 17.19 1.79 -5.48
CA GLU A 392 17.71 1.60 -6.84
C GLU A 392 16.58 1.54 -7.88
N TYR A 393 16.85 2.07 -9.07
CA TYR A 393 15.89 2.16 -10.18
C TYR A 393 16.54 1.73 -11.48
N GLY A 394 15.90 0.82 -12.21
CA GLY A 394 16.32 0.43 -13.55
C GLY A 394 16.04 1.55 -14.56
N LEU A 395 17.02 1.85 -15.41
CA LEU A 395 16.93 2.79 -16.54
C LEU A 395 17.48 2.11 -17.79
N LEU A 396 16.98 2.51 -18.96
CA LEU A 396 17.54 2.18 -20.26
C LEU A 396 18.21 3.41 -20.86
N LEU A 397 19.48 3.29 -21.20
CA LEU A 397 20.22 4.34 -21.90
C LEU A 397 20.46 3.94 -23.35
N ALA A 398 20.29 4.88 -24.27
CA ALA A 398 20.58 4.71 -25.69
C ALA A 398 21.49 5.80 -26.22
N ARG A 399 22.31 5.50 -27.24
CA ARG A 399 23.03 6.53 -28.00
C ARG A 399 22.04 7.35 -28.82
N LYS A 400 22.32 8.63 -29.05
CA LYS A 400 21.44 9.50 -29.83
C LYS A 400 21.33 9.06 -31.30
N GLU A 401 22.37 8.45 -31.81
CA GLU A 401 22.47 7.95 -33.19
C GLU A 401 21.78 6.58 -33.39
N TRP A 402 21.15 6.06 -32.38
CA TRP A 402 20.50 4.74 -32.43
C TRP A 402 19.06 4.81 -32.97
N ASN A 403 18.68 5.74 -33.71
CA ASN A 403 17.38 5.84 -34.36
C ASN A 403 17.38 5.20 -35.75
#